data_8e46231b2a4541d6f66134aa34d33801
#
_entry.id   8e46231b2a4541d6f66134aa34d33801
#
_cell.length_a   1.000
_cell.length_b   1.000
_cell.length_c   1.000
_cell.angle_alpha   90.00
_cell.angle_beta   90.00
_cell.angle_gamma   90.00
#
_symmetry.space_group_name_H-M   'P 1'
#
loop_
_entity.id
_entity.type
_entity.pdbx_description
1 polymer ?
#
loop_
_entity_poly.entity_id
_entity_poly.type
_entity_poly.pdbx_seq_one_letter_code
_entity_poly.pdbx_strand_id
1 'polypeptide(L)'
;MLKNNYNSKSSHGVLWGGLLLLGLFCSALFLCNQLLTGDQTQMLYKGYLGAYEGVWLSYGNAASAVGNVPGSLSAWLIGGPLLLWDSPYAPMLLLLAMRLVGFLLFDAVIRQVFDDRALNGNVLNSNVVRLLFLVLCWLNPWFQYESLLYNPSYLFLFSAMHCWSAWHMRERASFWHMIVHLLAIGMAMQLHYSWPLLAVMSTYLFWRRILKVSWSGVVVAALLIGASLIPYAMEVMSNSHITQNVDPEARQRYIGWGLVHVYPVLKSVIYWLRYGSWLFASKLVNDTQFIWLAGHEYLQLAAVWLWRVVIYGVGAATVLLAAKANWQLWRELKPRLLRSDRAEVNGESWLGLYALAAVLAVLVSAALSPIIFNYWHLMLIFPYALFPMLLLLVRWSRRYPQWVGKGLLAATLFCTAVNLIAACDSTKFSYQADYKTQVLEYLHEMKLQPKL
;
A
#
# COMPACT_ATOMS: atom_id res chain seq x y z
N MET A 1 36.48 16.93 17.92
CA MET A 1 35.51 16.68 16.84
C MET A 1 34.84 15.29 16.81
N LEU A 2 35.42 14.23 17.40
CA LEU A 2 34.87 12.87 17.38
C LEU A 2 33.67 12.64 18.33
N LYS A 3 33.54 13.36 19.43
CA LYS A 3 32.44 13.19 20.41
C LYS A 3 31.07 13.67 19.91
N ASN A 4 31.01 14.66 19.02
CA ASN A 4 29.73 15.17 18.47
C ASN A 4 29.06 14.21 17.45
N ASN A 5 29.84 13.37 16.76
CA ASN A 5 29.29 12.42 15.79
C ASN A 5 28.61 11.22 16.42
N TYR A 6 29.00 10.83 17.63
CA TYR A 6 28.41 9.66 18.32
C TYR A 6 27.01 9.99 18.87
N ASN A 7 26.84 11.19 19.45
CA ASN A 7 25.54 11.65 19.97
C ASN A 7 24.50 11.87 18.86
N SER A 8 24.93 12.28 17.67
CA SER A 8 24.05 12.48 16.51
C SER A 8 23.46 11.16 15.97
N LYS A 9 24.25 10.08 15.89
CA LYS A 9 23.78 8.79 15.43
C LYS A 9 22.77 8.14 16.38
N SER A 10 22.96 8.27 17.67
CA SER A 10 22.05 7.76 18.69
C SER A 10 20.70 8.47 18.66
N SER A 11 20.68 9.80 18.52
CA SER A 11 19.44 10.59 18.51
C SER A 11 18.54 10.29 17.28
N HIS A 12 19.12 10.06 16.11
CA HIS A 12 18.34 9.70 14.91
C HIS A 12 17.71 8.31 15.02
N GLY A 13 18.38 7.35 15.65
CA GLY A 13 17.84 6.01 15.88
C GLY A 13 16.64 6.03 16.84
N VAL A 14 16.74 6.80 17.92
CA VAL A 14 15.64 6.98 18.88
C VAL A 14 14.44 7.66 18.23
N LEU A 15 14.67 8.72 17.44
CA LEU A 15 13.61 9.42 16.73
C LEU A 15 12.92 8.49 15.70
N TRP A 16 13.69 7.73 14.94
CA TRP A 16 13.16 6.76 13.98
C TRP A 16 12.29 5.70 14.67
N GLY A 17 12.77 5.13 15.78
CA GLY A 17 12.01 4.17 16.59
C GLY A 17 10.72 4.77 17.16
N GLY A 18 10.78 6.00 17.69
CA GLY A 18 9.61 6.73 18.20
C GLY A 18 8.55 6.97 17.14
N LEU A 19 8.95 7.40 15.93
CA LEU A 19 8.03 7.62 14.83
C LEU A 19 7.47 6.30 14.28
N LEU A 20 8.25 5.21 14.28
CA LEU A 20 7.77 3.89 13.94
C LEU A 20 6.67 3.43 14.88
N LEU A 21 6.88 3.58 16.19
CA LEU A 21 5.89 3.25 17.22
C LEU A 21 4.64 4.14 17.11
N LEU A 22 4.80 5.42 16.81
CA LEU A 22 3.68 6.33 16.56
C LEU A 22 2.80 5.84 15.39
N GLY A 23 3.41 5.41 14.30
CA GLY A 23 2.67 4.86 13.16
C GLY A 23 2.01 3.51 13.47
N LEU A 24 2.65 2.65 14.28
CA LEU A 24 2.02 1.43 14.81
C LEU A 24 0.81 1.76 15.66
N PHE A 25 0.92 2.76 16.54
CA PHE A 25 -0.20 3.23 17.36
C PHE A 25 -1.35 3.73 16.48
N CYS A 26 -1.07 4.57 15.47
CA CYS A 26 -2.09 5.01 14.52
C CYS A 26 -2.75 3.82 13.81
N SER A 27 -1.97 2.87 13.29
CA SER A 27 -2.51 1.66 12.63
C SER A 27 -3.39 0.84 13.57
N ALA A 28 -2.97 0.65 14.82
CA ALA A 28 -3.76 -0.07 15.83
C ALA A 28 -5.07 0.67 16.14
N LEU A 29 -5.03 2.00 16.26
CA LEU A 29 -6.21 2.82 16.49
C LEU A 29 -7.23 2.69 15.35
N PHE A 30 -6.78 2.76 14.09
CA PHE A 30 -7.66 2.49 12.95
C PHE A 30 -8.25 1.09 12.99
N LEU A 31 -7.44 0.05 13.25
CA LEU A 31 -7.91 -1.33 13.34
C LEU A 31 -8.95 -1.53 14.44
N CYS A 32 -8.75 -0.93 15.61
CA CYS A 32 -9.70 -1.05 16.71
C CYS A 32 -11.02 -0.31 16.46
N ASN A 33 -10.96 0.81 15.73
CA ASN A 33 -12.13 1.67 15.46
C ASN A 33 -12.81 1.38 14.12
N GLN A 34 -12.43 0.30 13.42
CA GLN A 34 -13.02 -0.02 12.11
C GLN A 34 -14.47 -0.44 12.24
N LEU A 35 -15.27 0.03 11.28
CA LEU A 35 -16.66 -0.40 11.06
C LEU A 35 -16.64 -1.54 10.04
N LEU A 36 -17.46 -2.57 10.25
CA LEU A 36 -17.58 -3.67 9.29
C LEU A 36 -18.23 -3.19 7.99
N THR A 37 -17.62 -3.52 6.88
CA THR A 37 -18.13 -3.26 5.52
C THR A 37 -18.20 -4.55 4.72
N GLY A 38 -18.89 -4.55 3.58
CA GLY A 38 -19.12 -5.76 2.79
C GLY A 38 -17.85 -6.51 2.38
N ASP A 39 -16.75 -5.82 2.08
CA ASP A 39 -15.49 -6.48 1.73
C ASP A 39 -14.83 -7.16 2.94
N GLN A 40 -14.95 -6.52 4.13
CA GLN A 40 -14.44 -7.08 5.39
C GLN A 40 -15.23 -8.31 5.79
N THR A 41 -16.57 -8.22 5.74
CA THR A 41 -17.45 -9.34 6.09
C THR A 41 -17.21 -10.57 5.22
N GLN A 42 -16.93 -10.39 3.93
CA GLN A 42 -16.55 -11.51 3.05
C GLN A 42 -15.27 -12.22 3.51
N MET A 43 -14.22 -11.46 3.88
CA MET A 43 -12.98 -12.05 4.38
C MET A 43 -13.19 -12.73 5.73
N LEU A 44 -13.89 -12.07 6.65
CA LEU A 44 -14.19 -12.63 7.98
C LEU A 44 -14.95 -13.94 7.85
N TYR A 45 -16.04 -13.97 7.09
CA TYR A 45 -16.82 -15.19 6.86
C TYR A 45 -15.95 -16.36 6.41
N LYS A 46 -15.13 -16.16 5.37
CA LYS A 46 -14.26 -17.23 4.83
C LYS A 46 -13.22 -17.71 5.83
N GLY A 47 -12.64 -16.80 6.59
CA GLY A 47 -11.65 -17.14 7.60
C GLY A 47 -12.26 -17.86 8.81
N TYR A 48 -13.40 -17.39 9.30
CA TYR A 48 -14.11 -18.05 10.40
C TYR A 48 -14.66 -19.42 9.98
N LEU A 49 -15.20 -19.55 8.76
CA LEU A 49 -15.62 -20.83 8.20
C LEU A 49 -14.45 -21.84 8.17
N GLY A 50 -13.27 -21.40 7.74
CA GLY A 50 -12.05 -22.22 7.78
C GLY A 50 -11.63 -22.60 9.19
N ALA A 51 -11.58 -21.64 10.10
CA ALA A 51 -11.07 -21.86 11.46
C ALA A 51 -12.02 -22.68 12.35
N TYR A 52 -13.33 -22.48 12.25
CA TYR A 52 -14.31 -23.09 13.15
C TYR A 52 -15.05 -24.28 12.55
N GLU A 53 -15.32 -24.25 11.24
CA GLU A 53 -16.02 -25.33 10.55
C GLU A 53 -15.08 -26.28 9.77
N GLY A 54 -13.78 -25.92 9.68
CA GLY A 54 -12.80 -26.68 8.91
C GLY A 54 -12.97 -26.55 7.39
N VAL A 55 -13.84 -25.66 6.90
CA VAL A 55 -14.15 -25.47 5.48
C VAL A 55 -13.32 -24.32 4.91
N TRP A 56 -12.19 -24.66 4.29
CA TRP A 56 -11.28 -23.69 3.68
C TRP A 56 -11.66 -23.49 2.22
N LEU A 57 -12.29 -22.33 1.93
CA LEU A 57 -12.67 -21.99 0.56
C LEU A 57 -11.44 -21.75 -0.29
N SER A 58 -11.46 -22.29 -1.51
CA SER A 58 -10.36 -22.22 -2.48
C SER A 58 -10.27 -20.88 -3.23
N TYR A 59 -11.20 -19.95 -2.97
CA TYR A 59 -11.33 -18.65 -3.65
C TYR A 59 -11.47 -17.50 -2.65
N GLY A 60 -10.97 -16.33 -3.08
CA GLY A 60 -11.03 -15.09 -2.31
C GLY A 60 -12.35 -14.34 -2.47
N ASN A 61 -12.34 -13.06 -2.07
CA ASN A 61 -13.51 -12.19 -2.12
C ASN A 61 -14.06 -12.04 -3.54
N ALA A 62 -15.38 -11.88 -3.63
CA ALA A 62 -16.01 -11.47 -4.87
C ALA A 62 -15.58 -10.05 -5.23
N ALA A 63 -14.99 -9.91 -6.41
CA ALA A 63 -14.79 -8.61 -7.02
C ALA A 63 -16.02 -8.35 -7.89
N SER A 64 -16.93 -7.54 -7.39
CA SER A 64 -18.32 -7.39 -7.86
C SER A 64 -18.50 -7.36 -9.39
N ALA A 65 -17.50 -6.89 -10.13
CA ALA A 65 -17.57 -6.77 -11.59
C ALA A 65 -16.99 -7.95 -12.38
N VAL A 66 -16.16 -8.82 -11.76
CA VAL A 66 -15.37 -9.83 -12.49
C VAL A 66 -15.34 -11.22 -11.83
N GLY A 67 -16.12 -11.43 -10.75
CA GLY A 67 -16.19 -12.70 -10.05
C GLY A 67 -15.18 -12.80 -8.88
N ASN A 68 -15.02 -14.00 -8.33
CA ASN A 68 -14.19 -14.23 -7.16
C ASN A 68 -12.69 -14.19 -7.51
N VAL A 69 -11.91 -13.63 -6.60
CA VAL A 69 -10.44 -13.62 -6.68
C VAL A 69 -9.93 -15.07 -6.57
N PRO A 70 -8.97 -15.50 -7.40
CA PRO A 70 -8.44 -16.86 -7.33
C PRO A 70 -7.64 -17.11 -6.05
N GLY A 71 -7.73 -18.31 -5.50
CA GLY A 71 -6.94 -18.77 -4.36
C GLY A 71 -7.52 -18.46 -2.98
N SER A 72 -7.04 -19.18 -1.98
CA SER A 72 -7.58 -19.19 -0.61
C SER A 72 -6.90 -18.21 0.35
N LEU A 73 -5.98 -17.38 -0.14
CA LEU A 73 -5.13 -16.56 0.73
C LEU A 73 -5.94 -15.64 1.66
N SER A 74 -7.05 -15.05 1.19
CA SER A 74 -7.90 -14.20 2.01
C SER A 74 -8.51 -14.94 3.19
N ALA A 75 -8.92 -16.22 3.02
CA ALA A 75 -9.41 -17.06 4.11
C ALA A 75 -8.30 -17.37 5.12
N TRP A 76 -7.08 -17.69 4.64
CA TRP A 76 -5.95 -17.99 5.51
C TRP A 76 -5.44 -16.78 6.30
N LEU A 77 -5.52 -15.56 5.77
CA LEU A 77 -5.11 -14.34 6.48
C LEU A 77 -6.03 -14.01 7.66
N ILE A 78 -7.26 -14.47 7.65
CA ILE A 78 -8.20 -14.33 8.78
C ILE A 78 -8.21 -15.59 9.63
N GLY A 79 -8.43 -16.75 9.03
CA GLY A 79 -8.61 -18.01 9.76
C GLY A 79 -7.33 -18.56 10.38
N GLY A 80 -6.18 -18.41 9.72
CA GLY A 80 -4.90 -18.87 10.25
C GLY A 80 -4.54 -18.28 11.63
N PRO A 81 -4.61 -16.97 11.84
CA PRO A 81 -4.44 -16.36 13.16
C PRO A 81 -5.45 -16.85 14.19
N LEU A 82 -6.70 -17.09 13.81
CA LEU A 82 -7.74 -17.59 14.72
C LEU A 82 -7.44 -19.00 15.24
N LEU A 83 -6.76 -19.85 14.46
CA LEU A 83 -6.31 -21.16 14.94
C LEU A 83 -5.25 -21.05 16.06
N LEU A 84 -4.49 -19.93 16.10
CA LEU A 84 -3.45 -19.69 17.10
C LEU A 84 -3.99 -18.94 18.33
N TRP A 85 -4.90 -18.02 18.10
CA TRP A 85 -5.52 -17.21 19.15
C TRP A 85 -6.98 -16.96 18.78
N ASP A 86 -7.89 -17.56 19.54
CA ASP A 86 -9.35 -17.49 19.35
C ASP A 86 -9.87 -16.11 19.79
N SER A 87 -9.62 -15.11 18.95
CA SER A 87 -9.99 -13.72 19.19
C SER A 87 -10.16 -12.94 17.88
N PRO A 88 -11.20 -12.11 17.74
CA PRO A 88 -11.37 -11.22 16.58
C PRO A 88 -10.18 -10.28 16.34
N TYR A 89 -9.32 -10.08 17.35
CA TYR A 89 -8.12 -9.25 17.23
C TYR A 89 -6.92 -9.99 16.62
N ALA A 90 -6.94 -11.34 16.55
CA ALA A 90 -5.83 -12.12 16.00
C ALA A 90 -5.50 -11.77 14.53
N PRO A 91 -6.48 -11.66 13.61
CA PRO A 91 -6.22 -11.23 12.24
C PRO A 91 -5.71 -9.79 12.14
N MET A 92 -6.10 -8.90 13.08
CA MET A 92 -5.59 -7.51 13.12
C MET A 92 -4.09 -7.48 13.44
N LEU A 93 -3.65 -8.30 14.41
CA LEU A 93 -2.23 -8.40 14.74
C LEU A 93 -1.40 -8.92 13.58
N LEU A 94 -1.92 -9.91 12.83
CA LEU A 94 -1.24 -10.38 11.62
C LEU A 94 -1.14 -9.26 10.57
N LEU A 95 -2.22 -8.52 10.31
CA LEU A 95 -2.19 -7.40 9.36
C LEU A 95 -1.18 -6.34 9.81
N LEU A 96 -1.18 -5.97 11.10
CA LEU A 96 -0.24 -5.00 11.65
C LEU A 96 1.21 -5.47 11.48
N ALA A 97 1.50 -6.75 11.76
CA ALA A 97 2.82 -7.34 11.57
C ALA A 97 3.23 -7.34 10.08
N MET A 98 2.33 -7.71 9.16
CA MET A 98 2.59 -7.69 7.72
C MET A 98 2.90 -6.26 7.22
N ARG A 99 2.17 -5.26 7.71
CA ARG A 99 2.42 -3.85 7.37
C ARG A 99 3.78 -3.39 7.90
N LEU A 100 4.12 -3.75 9.13
CA LEU A 100 5.42 -3.45 9.73
C LEU A 100 6.56 -4.10 8.93
N VAL A 101 6.47 -5.39 8.64
CA VAL A 101 7.47 -6.11 7.83
C VAL A 101 7.60 -5.47 6.45
N GLY A 102 6.49 -5.14 5.79
CA GLY A 102 6.50 -4.44 4.51
C GLY A 102 7.22 -3.10 4.59
N PHE A 103 6.96 -2.29 5.63
CA PHE A 103 7.66 -1.03 5.83
C PHE A 103 9.15 -1.23 6.07
N LEU A 104 9.54 -2.21 6.88
CA LEU A 104 10.96 -2.52 7.15
C LEU A 104 11.71 -2.98 5.89
N LEU A 105 11.05 -3.73 4.99
CA LEU A 105 11.63 -4.09 3.69
C LEU A 105 11.87 -2.85 2.81
N PHE A 106 10.91 -1.91 2.76
CA PHE A 106 11.12 -0.63 2.06
C PHE A 106 12.23 0.20 2.71
N ASP A 107 12.24 0.32 4.05
CA ASP A 107 13.29 1.04 4.77
C ASP A 107 14.68 0.45 4.49
N ALA A 108 14.79 -0.88 4.41
CA ALA A 108 16.03 -1.56 4.03
C ALA A 108 16.49 -1.19 2.61
N VAL A 109 15.57 -1.11 1.63
CA VAL A 109 15.89 -0.64 0.29
C VAL A 109 16.35 0.82 0.30
N ILE A 110 15.58 1.69 0.96
CA ILE A 110 15.92 3.13 1.07
C ILE A 110 17.30 3.30 1.73
N ARG A 111 17.56 2.58 2.81
CA ARG A 111 18.87 2.58 3.46
C ARG A 111 19.97 2.21 2.48
N GLN A 112 19.86 1.07 1.78
CA GLN A 112 20.87 0.59 0.84
C GLN A 112 21.07 1.55 -0.34
N VAL A 113 19.99 2.11 -0.89
CA VAL A 113 20.03 3.13 -1.97
C VAL A 113 20.87 4.34 -1.60
N PHE A 114 20.83 4.77 -0.34
CA PHE A 114 21.47 6.02 0.10
C PHE A 114 22.76 5.81 0.91
N ASP A 115 23.05 4.60 1.43
CA ASP A 115 24.32 4.26 2.08
C ASP A 115 25.46 4.08 1.04
N ASP A 116 25.20 3.55 -0.16
CA ASP A 116 26.18 3.35 -1.24
C ASP A 116 26.93 4.64 -1.65
N ARG A 117 26.44 5.81 -1.24
CA ARG A 117 27.05 7.14 -1.52
C ARG A 117 27.94 7.67 -0.41
N ALA A 118 28.03 7.02 0.72
CA ALA A 118 28.92 7.43 1.81
C ALA A 118 30.42 7.53 1.38
N LEU A 119 30.76 6.86 0.28
CA LEU A 119 32.11 6.83 -0.28
C LEU A 119 32.47 8.10 -1.09
N ASN A 120 31.54 8.95 -1.46
CA ASN A 120 31.76 10.09 -2.39
C ASN A 120 31.60 11.51 -1.77
N GLY A 121 31.78 11.67 -0.46
CA GLY A 121 32.11 12.97 0.16
C GLY A 121 30.98 14.00 0.37
N ASN A 122 29.82 13.88 -0.26
CA ASN A 122 28.68 14.81 -0.11
C ASN A 122 27.41 14.08 0.37
N VAL A 123 27.45 13.57 1.59
CA VAL A 123 26.46 12.64 2.11
C VAL A 123 25.41 13.34 2.95
N LEU A 124 24.20 13.42 2.42
CA LEU A 124 23.05 13.50 3.29
C LEU A 124 23.02 12.19 4.13
N ASN A 125 22.99 12.33 5.45
CA ASN A 125 22.92 11.18 6.34
C ASN A 125 21.73 10.29 5.94
N SER A 126 21.97 9.03 5.57
CA SER A 126 20.92 8.07 5.19
C SER A 126 19.78 8.01 6.21
N ASN A 127 20.08 8.26 7.49
CA ASN A 127 19.08 8.35 8.55
C ASN A 127 18.05 9.47 8.32
N VAL A 128 18.44 10.61 7.74
CA VAL A 128 17.50 11.69 7.40
C VAL A 128 16.56 11.25 6.30
N VAL A 129 17.08 10.54 5.29
CA VAL A 129 16.25 10.02 4.19
C VAL A 129 15.26 8.97 4.70
N ARG A 130 15.69 8.11 5.62
CA ARG A 130 14.82 7.12 6.27
C ARG A 130 13.71 7.78 7.09
N LEU A 131 14.01 8.87 7.83
CA LEU A 131 13.00 9.65 8.55
C LEU A 131 12.02 10.32 7.58
N LEU A 132 12.49 10.89 6.47
CA LEU A 132 11.62 11.46 5.43
C LEU A 132 10.70 10.39 4.84
N PHE A 133 11.24 9.21 4.52
CA PHE A 133 10.45 8.10 3.99
C PHE A 133 9.44 7.57 5.02
N LEU A 134 9.83 7.49 6.29
CA LEU A 134 8.93 7.07 7.37
C LEU A 134 7.71 8.01 7.47
N VAL A 135 7.92 9.33 7.45
CA VAL A 135 6.80 10.28 7.51
C VAL A 135 5.98 10.25 6.22
N LEU A 136 6.62 10.16 5.05
CA LEU A 136 5.92 10.11 3.76
C LEU A 136 5.12 8.82 3.55
N CYS A 137 5.60 7.68 4.05
CA CYS A 137 4.98 6.37 3.82
C CYS A 137 4.24 5.85 5.04
N TRP A 138 4.94 5.71 6.17
CA TRP A 138 4.42 5.03 7.35
C TRP A 138 3.40 5.86 8.13
N LEU A 139 3.64 7.16 8.31
CA LEU A 139 2.67 8.08 8.93
C LEU A 139 1.66 8.66 7.92
N ASN A 140 1.76 8.31 6.65
CA ASN A 140 0.88 8.86 5.63
C ASN A 140 -0.58 8.46 5.86
N PRO A 141 -1.52 9.44 5.94
CA PRO A 141 -2.94 9.14 6.11
C PRO A 141 -3.55 8.27 5.01
N TRP A 142 -3.06 8.28 3.77
CA TRP A 142 -3.45 7.30 2.75
C TRP A 142 -3.17 5.86 3.20
N PHE A 143 -1.98 5.64 3.74
CA PHE A 143 -1.58 4.33 4.24
C PHE A 143 -2.38 3.94 5.47
N GLN A 144 -2.50 4.84 6.45
CA GLN A 144 -3.16 4.56 7.71
C GLN A 144 -4.67 4.32 7.54
N TYR A 145 -5.34 5.08 6.67
CA TYR A 145 -6.77 4.91 6.36
C TYR A 145 -7.11 3.56 5.74
N GLU A 146 -6.12 2.83 5.21
CA GLU A 146 -6.28 1.47 4.71
C GLU A 146 -5.91 0.40 5.76
N SER A 147 -5.91 0.75 7.06
CA SER A 147 -5.77 -0.22 8.15
C SER A 147 -7.13 -0.87 8.46
N LEU A 148 -7.56 -1.75 7.57
CA LEU A 148 -8.82 -2.50 7.62
C LEU A 148 -8.56 -3.98 7.34
N LEU A 149 -9.38 -4.87 7.87
CA LEU A 149 -9.31 -6.30 7.54
C LEU A 149 -10.00 -6.58 6.19
N TYR A 150 -9.43 -6.04 5.10
CA TYR A 150 -9.91 -6.28 3.74
C TYR A 150 -8.73 -6.43 2.76
N ASN A 151 -8.99 -6.98 1.58
CA ASN A 151 -7.97 -7.41 0.62
C ASN A 151 -6.87 -6.36 0.32
N PRO A 152 -7.18 -5.09 -0.03
CA PRO A 152 -6.17 -4.11 -0.39
C PRO A 152 -5.17 -3.79 0.72
N SER A 153 -5.57 -3.92 1.99
CA SER A 153 -4.69 -3.61 3.14
C SER A 153 -3.46 -4.52 3.23
N TYR A 154 -3.59 -5.75 2.76
CA TYR A 154 -2.50 -6.74 2.77
C TYR A 154 -1.52 -6.58 1.60
N LEU A 155 -1.87 -5.82 0.56
CA LEU A 155 -1.06 -5.66 -0.64
C LEU A 155 0.27 -4.94 -0.39
N PHE A 156 0.35 -4.15 0.68
CA PHE A 156 1.55 -3.38 1.02
C PHE A 156 2.79 -4.27 1.25
N LEU A 157 2.64 -5.42 1.91
CA LEU A 157 3.74 -6.38 2.09
C LEU A 157 4.25 -6.90 0.74
N PHE A 158 3.34 -7.27 -0.17
CA PHE A 158 3.73 -7.82 -1.47
C PHE A 158 4.36 -6.76 -2.37
N SER A 159 3.89 -5.52 -2.28
CA SER A 159 4.57 -4.36 -2.88
C SER A 159 6.01 -4.25 -2.37
N ALA A 160 6.21 -4.33 -1.05
CA ALA A 160 7.54 -4.25 -0.45
C ALA A 160 8.45 -5.41 -0.85
N MET A 161 7.94 -6.65 -0.84
CA MET A 161 8.68 -7.84 -1.29
C MET A 161 9.12 -7.70 -2.75
N HIS A 162 8.24 -7.20 -3.63
CA HIS A 162 8.53 -6.96 -5.02
C HIS A 162 9.65 -5.91 -5.20
N CYS A 163 9.58 -4.79 -4.49
CA CYS A 163 10.61 -3.74 -4.54
C CYS A 163 11.95 -4.23 -3.97
N TRP A 164 11.92 -4.87 -2.82
CA TRP A 164 13.11 -5.40 -2.15
C TRP A 164 13.83 -6.45 -2.98
N SER A 165 13.12 -7.41 -3.53
CA SER A 165 13.70 -8.43 -4.41
C SER A 165 14.25 -7.83 -5.70
N ALA A 166 13.53 -6.87 -6.31
CA ALA A 166 13.98 -6.15 -7.49
C ALA A 166 15.29 -5.40 -7.24
N TRP A 167 15.45 -4.74 -6.09
CA TRP A 167 16.70 -4.08 -5.71
C TRP A 167 17.89 -5.05 -5.74
N HIS A 168 17.73 -6.26 -5.22
CA HIS A 168 18.78 -7.26 -5.17
C HIS A 168 19.06 -7.94 -6.53
N MET A 169 18.11 -7.89 -7.47
CA MET A 169 18.27 -8.44 -8.83
C MET A 169 18.81 -7.43 -9.85
N ARG A 170 19.11 -6.18 -9.45
CA ARG A 170 19.64 -5.17 -10.38
C ARG A 170 21.04 -5.50 -10.91
N GLU A 171 21.91 -6.07 -10.09
CA GLU A 171 23.30 -6.33 -10.41
C GLU A 171 23.55 -7.77 -10.88
N ARG A 172 22.87 -8.74 -10.28
CA ARG A 172 23.06 -10.15 -10.57
C ARG A 172 21.74 -10.93 -10.56
N ALA A 173 21.66 -11.98 -11.38
CA ALA A 173 20.59 -12.94 -11.29
C ALA A 173 20.67 -13.66 -9.94
N SER A 174 19.56 -13.64 -9.19
CA SER A 174 19.50 -14.25 -7.86
C SER A 174 18.31 -15.19 -7.77
N PHE A 175 18.56 -16.44 -7.46
CA PHE A 175 17.54 -17.49 -7.36
C PHE A 175 16.45 -17.15 -6.33
N TRP A 176 16.85 -16.86 -5.10
CA TRP A 176 15.90 -16.59 -4.02
C TRP A 176 15.12 -15.29 -4.20
N HIS A 177 15.79 -14.22 -4.68
CA HIS A 177 15.09 -12.96 -4.91
C HIS A 177 14.12 -13.06 -6.09
N MET A 178 14.41 -13.89 -7.11
CA MET A 178 13.46 -14.16 -8.18
C MET A 178 12.21 -14.88 -7.67
N ILE A 179 12.38 -15.88 -6.79
CA ILE A 179 11.23 -16.57 -6.16
C ILE A 179 10.40 -15.57 -5.38
N VAL A 180 11.01 -14.77 -4.49
CA VAL A 180 10.29 -13.75 -3.70
C VAL A 180 9.57 -12.74 -4.59
N HIS A 181 10.22 -12.31 -5.68
CA HIS A 181 9.65 -11.35 -6.64
C HIS A 181 8.37 -11.86 -7.29
N LEU A 182 8.40 -13.08 -7.79
CA LEU A 182 7.25 -13.70 -8.46
C LEU A 182 6.17 -14.14 -7.45
N LEU A 183 6.57 -14.63 -6.27
CA LEU A 183 5.62 -14.92 -5.19
C LEU A 183 4.88 -13.66 -4.74
N ALA A 184 5.54 -12.49 -4.69
CA ALA A 184 4.86 -11.23 -4.38
C ALA A 184 3.73 -10.94 -5.39
N ILE A 185 3.94 -11.21 -6.68
CA ILE A 185 2.91 -11.08 -7.72
C ILE A 185 1.80 -12.13 -7.52
N GLY A 186 2.19 -13.41 -7.32
CA GLY A 186 1.24 -14.51 -7.15
C GLY A 186 0.37 -14.38 -5.89
N MET A 187 0.94 -13.91 -4.78
CA MET A 187 0.19 -13.64 -3.55
C MET A 187 -0.74 -12.42 -3.70
N ALA A 188 -0.26 -11.35 -4.37
CA ALA A 188 -1.12 -10.21 -4.70
C ALA A 188 -2.30 -10.63 -5.59
N MET A 189 -2.09 -11.57 -6.53
CA MET A 189 -3.14 -12.13 -7.38
C MET A 189 -4.21 -12.86 -6.57
N GLN A 190 -3.83 -13.59 -5.53
CA GLN A 190 -4.78 -14.29 -4.66
C GLN A 190 -5.55 -13.37 -3.70
N LEU A 191 -5.22 -12.08 -3.67
CA LEU A 191 -5.93 -11.10 -2.86
C LEU A 191 -6.74 -10.11 -3.67
N HIS A 192 -6.19 -9.65 -4.80
CA HIS A 192 -6.81 -8.53 -5.52
C HIS A 192 -6.44 -8.50 -7.00
N TYR A 193 -7.38 -8.14 -7.84
CA TYR A 193 -7.19 -8.01 -9.30
C TYR A 193 -6.23 -6.88 -9.74
N SER A 194 -5.57 -6.20 -8.83
CA SER A 194 -4.51 -5.22 -9.16
C SER A 194 -3.13 -5.84 -9.41
N TRP A 195 -2.95 -7.13 -9.19
CA TRP A 195 -1.67 -7.83 -9.44
C TRP A 195 -1.05 -7.59 -10.83
N PRO A 196 -1.81 -7.35 -11.94
CA PRO A 196 -1.23 -7.05 -13.24
C PRO A 196 -0.32 -5.82 -13.23
N LEU A 197 -0.53 -4.89 -12.30
CA LEU A 197 0.35 -3.73 -12.11
C LEU A 197 1.80 -4.17 -11.84
N LEU A 198 2.00 -5.12 -10.93
CA LEU A 198 3.34 -5.67 -10.65
C LEU A 198 3.86 -6.53 -11.80
N ALA A 199 3.01 -7.32 -12.45
CA ALA A 199 3.39 -8.17 -13.57
C ALA A 199 3.87 -7.35 -14.78
N VAL A 200 3.11 -6.32 -15.18
CA VAL A 200 3.49 -5.39 -16.27
C VAL A 200 4.78 -4.66 -15.92
N MET A 201 4.89 -4.17 -14.68
CA MET A 201 6.09 -3.52 -14.19
C MET A 201 7.32 -4.43 -14.28
N SER A 202 7.20 -5.68 -13.81
CA SER A 202 8.27 -6.69 -13.86
C SER A 202 8.67 -6.99 -15.30
N THR A 203 7.69 -7.24 -16.18
CA THR A 203 7.92 -7.50 -17.60
C THR A 203 8.73 -6.38 -18.24
N TYR A 204 8.36 -5.13 -17.97
CA TYR A 204 9.08 -3.96 -18.45
C TYR A 204 10.51 -3.91 -17.90
N LEU A 205 10.72 -4.09 -16.58
CA LEU A 205 12.02 -4.05 -15.93
C LEU A 205 12.97 -5.15 -16.45
N PHE A 206 12.46 -6.37 -16.68
CA PHE A 206 13.21 -7.45 -17.29
C PHE A 206 13.50 -7.20 -18.76
N TRP A 207 12.53 -6.74 -19.53
CA TRP A 207 12.73 -6.40 -20.95
C TRP A 207 13.81 -5.34 -21.14
N ARG A 208 13.81 -4.31 -20.26
CA ARG A 208 14.83 -3.24 -20.27
C ARG A 208 16.15 -3.67 -19.63
N ARG A 209 16.26 -4.90 -19.14
CA ARG A 209 17.45 -5.44 -18.44
C ARG A 209 17.87 -4.60 -17.22
N ILE A 210 16.93 -3.88 -16.61
CA ILE A 210 17.10 -3.18 -15.31
C ILE A 210 17.21 -4.21 -14.20
N LEU A 211 16.50 -5.34 -14.36
CA LEU A 211 16.60 -6.51 -13.49
C LEU A 211 17.17 -7.71 -14.27
N LYS A 212 17.91 -8.56 -13.56
CA LYS A 212 18.49 -9.78 -14.12
C LYS A 212 17.66 -11.00 -13.73
N VAL A 213 17.33 -11.84 -14.73
CA VAL A 213 16.47 -13.01 -14.58
C VAL A 213 17.26 -14.22 -14.11
N SER A 214 16.75 -14.93 -13.10
CA SER A 214 17.15 -16.29 -12.71
C SER A 214 16.07 -17.27 -13.18
N TRP A 215 16.31 -17.98 -14.29
CA TRP A 215 15.31 -18.89 -14.86
C TRP A 215 14.94 -20.04 -13.93
N SER A 216 15.90 -20.58 -13.16
CA SER A 216 15.61 -21.58 -12.13
C SER A 216 14.67 -21.04 -11.05
N GLY A 217 14.86 -19.79 -10.64
CA GLY A 217 13.95 -19.11 -9.71
C GLY A 217 12.57 -18.89 -10.31
N VAL A 218 12.48 -18.59 -11.61
CA VAL A 218 11.19 -18.46 -12.33
C VAL A 218 10.43 -19.78 -12.30
N VAL A 219 11.09 -20.89 -12.64
CA VAL A 219 10.46 -22.22 -12.66
C VAL A 219 9.94 -22.59 -11.28
N VAL A 220 10.74 -22.44 -10.24
CA VAL A 220 10.31 -22.78 -8.87
C VAL A 220 9.16 -21.90 -8.41
N ALA A 221 9.22 -20.59 -8.66
CA ALA A 221 8.13 -19.69 -8.32
C ALA A 221 6.82 -20.03 -9.06
N ALA A 222 6.91 -20.34 -10.37
CA ALA A 222 5.77 -20.76 -11.16
C ALA A 222 5.14 -22.05 -10.64
N LEU A 223 5.96 -23.03 -10.24
CA LEU A 223 5.47 -24.27 -9.62
C LEU A 223 4.78 -24.00 -8.28
N LEU A 224 5.35 -23.15 -7.42
CA LEU A 224 4.74 -22.81 -6.13
C LEU A 224 3.41 -22.07 -6.30
N ILE A 225 3.36 -21.08 -7.19
CA ILE A 225 2.13 -20.33 -7.49
C ILE A 225 1.10 -21.29 -8.10
N GLY A 226 1.49 -22.10 -9.10
CA GLY A 226 0.63 -23.09 -9.73
C GLY A 226 0.04 -24.07 -8.72
N ALA A 227 0.89 -24.66 -7.86
CA ALA A 227 0.46 -25.57 -6.81
C ALA A 227 -0.55 -24.91 -5.84
N SER A 228 -0.34 -23.65 -5.47
CA SER A 228 -1.26 -22.91 -4.60
C SER A 228 -2.62 -22.63 -5.23
N LEU A 229 -2.73 -22.68 -6.56
CA LEU A 229 -3.97 -22.46 -7.31
C LEU A 229 -4.70 -23.75 -7.70
N ILE A 230 -4.11 -24.94 -7.49
CA ILE A 230 -4.77 -26.22 -7.82
C ILE A 230 -6.16 -26.33 -7.17
N PRO A 231 -6.34 -26.06 -5.86
CA PRO A 231 -7.68 -26.15 -5.25
C PRO A 231 -8.70 -25.22 -5.93
N TYR A 232 -8.28 -23.99 -6.27
CA TYR A 232 -9.15 -23.05 -7.00
C TYR A 232 -9.51 -23.57 -8.39
N ALA A 233 -8.55 -24.09 -9.14
CA ALA A 233 -8.81 -24.65 -10.47
C ALA A 233 -9.79 -25.84 -10.40
N MET A 234 -9.64 -26.74 -9.45
CA MET A 234 -10.54 -27.85 -9.21
C MET A 234 -11.96 -27.37 -8.88
N GLU A 235 -12.07 -26.35 -8.02
CA GLU A 235 -13.35 -25.77 -7.64
C GLU A 235 -14.06 -25.13 -8.84
N VAL A 236 -13.34 -24.36 -9.67
CA VAL A 236 -13.89 -23.75 -10.89
C VAL A 236 -14.37 -24.80 -11.88
N MET A 237 -13.69 -25.93 -11.98
CA MET A 237 -14.11 -27.04 -12.86
C MET A 237 -15.38 -27.73 -12.39
N SER A 238 -15.60 -27.79 -11.07
CA SER A 238 -16.81 -28.40 -10.48
C SER A 238 -17.95 -27.39 -10.30
N ASN A 239 -17.64 -26.11 -10.11
CA ASN A 239 -18.60 -25.06 -9.81
C ASN A 239 -18.27 -23.75 -10.57
N SER A 240 -18.82 -23.59 -11.76
CA SER A 240 -18.59 -22.42 -12.60
C SER A 240 -19.15 -21.10 -12.01
N HIS A 241 -20.08 -21.17 -11.04
CA HIS A 241 -20.65 -19.96 -10.41
C HIS A 241 -19.62 -19.11 -9.72
N ILE A 242 -18.46 -19.66 -9.30
CA ILE A 242 -17.38 -18.92 -8.65
C ILE A 242 -16.82 -17.83 -9.55
N THR A 243 -16.68 -18.11 -10.85
CA THR A 243 -16.22 -17.13 -11.85
C THR A 243 -17.32 -16.23 -12.38
N GLN A 244 -18.59 -16.64 -12.19
CA GLN A 244 -19.77 -15.95 -12.69
C GLN A 244 -20.48 -15.12 -11.61
N ASN A 245 -19.99 -15.13 -10.39
CA ASN A 245 -20.54 -14.33 -9.28
C ASN A 245 -20.23 -12.84 -9.53
N VAL A 246 -21.01 -12.23 -10.40
CA VAL A 246 -20.87 -10.85 -10.86
C VAL A 246 -22.16 -10.11 -10.54
N ASP A 247 -22.03 -9.00 -9.80
CA ASP A 247 -23.12 -8.07 -9.57
C ASP A 247 -23.39 -7.27 -10.87
N PRO A 248 -24.58 -7.39 -11.50
CA PRO A 248 -24.91 -6.70 -12.74
C PRO A 248 -24.84 -5.17 -12.60
N GLU A 249 -25.23 -4.60 -11.45
CA GLU A 249 -25.16 -3.16 -11.23
C GLU A 249 -23.71 -2.68 -11.06
N ALA A 250 -22.90 -3.44 -10.32
CA ALA A 250 -21.47 -3.15 -10.21
C ALA A 250 -20.79 -3.28 -11.57
N ARG A 251 -21.13 -4.31 -12.33
CA ARG A 251 -20.63 -4.48 -13.70
C ARG A 251 -20.97 -3.29 -14.57
N GLN A 252 -22.22 -2.83 -14.55
CA GLN A 252 -22.64 -1.65 -15.31
C GLN A 252 -21.94 -0.36 -14.84
N ARG A 253 -21.67 -0.23 -13.53
CA ARG A 253 -21.03 0.94 -12.94
C ARG A 253 -19.52 1.00 -13.18
N TYR A 254 -18.84 -0.14 -13.16
CA TYR A 254 -17.37 -0.22 -13.22
C TYR A 254 -16.85 -0.68 -14.58
N ILE A 255 -17.61 -1.44 -15.34
CA ILE A 255 -17.25 -1.80 -16.69
C ILE A 255 -17.88 -0.77 -17.62
N GLY A 256 -17.07 0.14 -18.10
CA GLY A 256 -17.54 1.14 -19.03
C GLY A 256 -16.87 0.94 -20.38
N TRP A 257 -17.61 0.61 -21.41
CA TRP A 257 -17.17 0.58 -22.80
C TRP A 257 -17.69 1.85 -23.50
N GLY A 258 -16.89 2.52 -24.22
CA GLY A 258 -17.23 3.75 -24.92
C GLY A 258 -16.02 4.67 -25.00
N LEU A 259 -16.11 5.89 -24.56
CA LEU A 259 -14.97 6.83 -24.37
C LEU A 259 -13.95 6.37 -23.30
N VAL A 260 -13.90 5.15 -23.06
CA VAL A 260 -13.64 4.39 -21.86
C VAL A 260 -12.17 4.31 -21.52
N HIS A 261 -11.32 4.09 -22.49
CA HIS A 261 -9.90 3.91 -22.20
C HIS A 261 -9.21 5.21 -21.79
N VAL A 262 -9.73 6.35 -22.17
CA VAL A 262 -9.19 7.66 -21.79
C VAL A 262 -9.52 7.99 -20.32
N TYR A 263 -10.77 7.83 -19.91
CA TYR A 263 -11.18 8.15 -18.55
C TYR A 263 -10.51 7.29 -17.47
N PRO A 264 -10.42 5.95 -17.57
CA PRO A 264 -9.64 5.12 -16.65
C PRO A 264 -8.17 5.54 -16.56
N VAL A 265 -7.54 5.85 -17.68
CA VAL A 265 -6.15 6.34 -17.71
C VAL A 265 -6.00 7.67 -16.98
N LEU A 266 -6.84 8.65 -17.29
CA LEU A 266 -6.83 9.96 -16.61
C LEU A 266 -7.06 9.80 -15.11
N LYS A 267 -8.05 9.00 -14.72
CA LYS A 267 -8.36 8.73 -13.31
C LYS A 267 -7.19 8.08 -12.58
N SER A 268 -6.49 7.15 -13.21
CA SER A 268 -5.33 6.48 -12.61
C SER A 268 -4.13 7.42 -12.45
N VAL A 269 -3.90 8.34 -13.40
CA VAL A 269 -2.89 9.41 -13.28
C VAL A 269 -3.23 10.34 -12.11
N ILE A 270 -4.49 10.72 -11.96
CA ILE A 270 -4.94 11.53 -10.83
C ILE A 270 -4.64 10.82 -9.50
N TYR A 271 -4.94 9.53 -9.37
CA TYR A 271 -4.64 8.76 -8.16
C TYR A 271 -3.14 8.59 -7.94
N TRP A 272 -2.34 8.41 -8.98
CA TRP A 272 -0.89 8.38 -8.87
C TRP A 272 -0.35 9.66 -8.22
N LEU A 273 -0.78 10.83 -8.71
CA LEU A 273 -0.38 12.12 -8.15
C LEU A 273 -0.91 12.34 -6.73
N ARG A 274 -2.12 11.87 -6.44
CA ARG A 274 -2.70 11.93 -5.10
C ARG A 274 -1.92 11.08 -4.11
N TYR A 275 -1.49 9.88 -4.47
CA TYR A 275 -0.65 9.03 -3.62
C TYR A 275 0.74 9.63 -3.37
N GLY A 276 1.32 10.27 -4.36
CA GLY A 276 2.57 11.03 -4.21
C GLY A 276 2.44 12.33 -3.40
N SER A 277 1.25 12.62 -2.85
CA SER A 277 0.92 13.87 -2.17
C SER A 277 0.05 13.63 -0.93
N TRP A 278 -0.40 14.71 -0.27
CA TRP A 278 -1.35 14.69 0.83
C TRP A 278 -2.76 15.11 0.43
N LEU A 279 -3.14 14.91 -0.83
CA LEU A 279 -4.51 15.04 -1.29
C LEU A 279 -5.26 13.70 -1.04
N PHE A 280 -5.77 13.52 0.17
CA PHE A 280 -6.33 12.26 0.64
C PHE A 280 -7.67 11.87 -0.02
N ALA A 281 -8.18 10.67 0.31
CA ALA A 281 -9.48 10.21 -0.14
C ALA A 281 -10.58 11.21 0.29
N SER A 282 -11.52 11.48 -0.62
CA SER A 282 -12.65 12.38 -0.31
C SER A 282 -13.45 11.90 0.90
N LYS A 283 -13.61 10.59 1.06
CA LYS A 283 -14.28 10.00 2.23
C LYS A 283 -13.57 10.31 3.54
N LEU A 284 -12.23 10.27 3.57
CA LEU A 284 -11.46 10.63 4.75
C LEU A 284 -11.67 12.11 5.13
N VAL A 285 -11.83 13.00 4.15
CA VAL A 285 -11.92 14.45 4.39
C VAL A 285 -13.37 14.92 4.60
N ASN A 286 -14.29 14.45 3.76
CA ASN A 286 -15.66 14.95 3.73
C ASN A 286 -16.57 14.31 4.79
N ASP A 287 -16.27 13.08 5.17
CA ASP A 287 -17.12 12.30 6.06
C ASP A 287 -16.79 12.54 7.54
N THR A 288 -15.66 13.22 7.83
CA THR A 288 -15.32 13.68 9.18
C THR A 288 -16.32 14.77 9.62
N GLN A 289 -17.02 14.51 10.71
CA GLN A 289 -18.09 15.36 11.23
C GLN A 289 -17.82 15.98 12.61
N PHE A 290 -16.68 15.64 13.24
CA PHE A 290 -16.34 16.05 14.61
C PHE A 290 -17.45 15.73 15.60
N ILE A 291 -17.89 14.46 15.59
CA ILE A 291 -19.04 13.98 16.39
C ILE A 291 -18.88 14.21 17.89
N TRP A 292 -17.65 14.34 18.40
CA TRP A 292 -17.37 14.68 19.79
C TRP A 292 -17.68 16.14 20.15
N LEU A 293 -17.97 17.01 19.15
CA LEU A 293 -18.49 18.37 19.35
C LEU A 293 -20.02 18.44 19.23
N ALA A 294 -20.70 17.29 19.22
CA ALA A 294 -22.15 17.22 19.23
C ALA A 294 -22.69 17.99 20.45
N GLY A 295 -23.68 18.87 20.21
CA GLY A 295 -24.19 19.84 21.23
C GLY A 295 -23.61 21.25 21.11
N HIS A 296 -22.55 21.44 20.29
CA HIS A 296 -21.96 22.75 19.99
C HIS A 296 -21.96 23.01 18.48
N GLU A 297 -23.14 23.15 17.87
CA GLU A 297 -23.33 23.14 16.40
C GLU A 297 -22.41 24.12 15.65
N TYR A 298 -22.26 25.36 16.15
CA TYR A 298 -21.41 26.37 15.51
C TYR A 298 -19.92 25.96 15.54
N LEU A 299 -19.46 25.40 16.66
CA LEU A 299 -18.05 24.91 16.79
C LEU A 299 -17.85 23.71 15.93
N GLN A 300 -18.78 22.78 15.86
CA GLN A 300 -18.73 21.61 15.01
C GLN A 300 -18.65 22.01 13.52
N LEU A 301 -19.55 22.92 13.09
CA LEU A 301 -19.54 23.42 11.71
C LEU A 301 -18.22 24.13 11.37
N ALA A 302 -17.72 24.96 12.27
CA ALA A 302 -16.45 25.66 12.09
C ALA A 302 -15.28 24.66 12.00
N ALA A 303 -15.25 23.63 12.85
CA ALA A 303 -14.24 22.58 12.82
C ALA A 303 -14.26 21.78 11.48
N VAL A 304 -15.45 21.40 10.99
CA VAL A 304 -15.63 20.71 9.70
C VAL A 304 -15.13 21.58 8.54
N TRP A 305 -15.47 22.86 8.51
CA TRP A 305 -15.01 23.76 7.46
C TRP A 305 -13.49 23.99 7.52
N LEU A 306 -12.96 24.25 8.71
CA LEU A 306 -11.51 24.43 8.90
C LEU A 306 -10.75 23.17 8.48
N TRP A 307 -11.22 21.99 8.88
CA TRP A 307 -10.68 20.70 8.46
C TRP A 307 -10.61 20.57 6.95
N ARG A 308 -11.71 20.78 6.25
CA ARG A 308 -11.77 20.67 4.78
C ARG A 308 -10.84 21.68 4.10
N VAL A 309 -10.85 22.93 4.53
CA VAL A 309 -10.00 23.99 3.95
C VAL A 309 -8.51 23.65 4.15
N VAL A 310 -8.10 23.24 5.34
CA VAL A 310 -6.71 22.91 5.64
C VAL A 310 -6.27 21.69 4.85
N ILE A 311 -7.04 20.59 4.89
CA ILE A 311 -6.65 19.35 4.21
C ILE A 311 -6.63 19.52 2.69
N TYR A 312 -7.63 20.15 2.10
CA TYR A 312 -7.64 20.40 0.66
C TYR A 312 -6.58 21.42 0.23
N GLY A 313 -6.30 22.44 1.04
CA GLY A 313 -5.24 23.42 0.78
C GLY A 313 -3.85 22.77 0.77
N VAL A 314 -3.52 22.00 1.80
CA VAL A 314 -2.28 21.23 1.88
C VAL A 314 -2.23 20.17 0.76
N GLY A 315 -3.36 19.51 0.50
CA GLY A 315 -3.49 18.54 -0.58
C GLY A 315 -3.18 19.14 -1.95
N ALA A 316 -3.78 20.27 -2.28
CA ALA A 316 -3.55 20.96 -3.55
C ALA A 316 -2.07 21.39 -3.71
N ALA A 317 -1.49 21.98 -2.66
CA ALA A 317 -0.07 22.38 -2.69
C ALA A 317 0.85 21.17 -2.90
N THR A 318 0.61 20.05 -2.21
CA THR A 318 1.46 18.85 -2.31
C THR A 318 1.23 18.08 -3.61
N VAL A 319 0.06 18.13 -4.24
CA VAL A 319 -0.17 17.58 -5.59
C VAL A 319 0.67 18.32 -6.64
N LEU A 320 0.74 19.63 -6.56
CA LEU A 320 1.61 20.42 -7.46
C LEU A 320 3.09 20.05 -7.28
N LEU A 321 3.52 19.80 -6.03
CA LEU A 321 4.86 19.30 -5.76
C LEU A 321 5.08 17.88 -6.30
N ALA A 322 4.09 16.99 -6.16
CA ALA A 322 4.15 15.64 -6.71
C ALA A 322 4.22 15.67 -8.25
N ALA A 323 3.43 16.51 -8.91
CA ALA A 323 3.48 16.71 -10.35
C ALA A 323 4.87 17.22 -10.80
N LYS A 324 5.43 18.23 -10.10
CA LYS A 324 6.79 18.72 -10.33
C LYS A 324 7.84 17.64 -10.14
N ALA A 325 7.74 16.84 -9.07
CA ALA A 325 8.69 15.75 -8.79
C ALA A 325 8.68 14.70 -9.90
N ASN A 326 7.50 14.28 -10.34
CA ASN A 326 7.33 13.32 -11.44
C ASN A 326 7.85 13.88 -12.76
N TRP A 327 7.56 15.15 -13.07
CA TRP A 327 8.05 15.81 -14.28
C TRP A 327 9.58 15.93 -14.31
N GLN A 328 10.20 16.32 -13.20
CA GLN A 328 11.66 16.38 -13.09
C GLN A 328 12.29 15.00 -13.28
N LEU A 329 11.74 13.99 -12.60
CA LEU A 329 12.19 12.62 -12.72
C LEU A 329 12.08 12.10 -14.15
N TRP A 330 10.96 12.36 -14.82
CA TRP A 330 10.75 12.02 -16.22
C TRP A 330 11.81 12.67 -17.12
N ARG A 331 12.02 13.98 -16.99
CA ARG A 331 13.01 14.70 -17.79
C ARG A 331 14.43 14.15 -17.65
N GLU A 332 14.82 13.78 -16.44
CA GLU A 332 16.15 13.27 -16.13
C GLU A 332 16.34 11.83 -16.61
N LEU A 333 15.34 10.98 -16.44
CA LEU A 333 15.47 9.54 -16.66
C LEU A 333 14.85 9.04 -17.97
N LYS A 334 14.09 9.89 -18.70
CA LYS A 334 13.53 9.53 -20.01
C LYS A 334 14.55 8.91 -20.97
N PRO A 335 15.78 9.44 -21.13
CA PRO A 335 16.76 8.82 -22.02
C PRO A 335 17.13 7.39 -21.61
N ARG A 336 17.26 7.14 -20.29
CA ARG A 336 17.56 5.80 -19.74
C ARG A 336 16.37 4.86 -19.83
N LEU A 337 15.17 5.39 -19.68
CA LEU A 337 13.94 4.62 -19.78
C LEU A 337 13.69 4.13 -21.22
N LEU A 338 14.03 4.94 -22.23
CA LEU A 338 13.78 4.64 -23.63
C LEU A 338 14.98 3.97 -24.32
N ARG A 339 16.22 4.24 -23.89
CA ARG A 339 17.45 3.64 -24.44
C ARG A 339 17.93 2.54 -23.50
N SER A 340 18.35 1.41 -24.09
CA SER A 340 18.95 0.30 -23.33
C SER A 340 20.41 0.61 -22.96
N ASP A 341 20.65 1.75 -22.31
CA ASP A 341 22.00 2.11 -21.87
C ASP A 341 22.37 1.24 -20.67
N ARG A 342 23.46 0.49 -20.81
CA ARG A 342 23.98 -0.44 -19.77
C ARG A 342 24.81 0.27 -18.70
N ALA A 343 24.82 1.61 -18.67
CA ALA A 343 25.55 2.35 -17.65
C ALA A 343 25.03 1.98 -16.25
N GLU A 344 25.93 1.76 -15.33
CA GLU A 344 25.60 1.51 -13.93
C GLU A 344 24.62 2.57 -13.42
N VAL A 345 23.45 2.11 -13.03
CA VAL A 345 22.39 2.97 -12.51
C VAL A 345 22.62 3.12 -11.01
N ASN A 346 23.03 4.32 -10.59
CA ASN A 346 23.16 4.59 -9.16
C ASN A 346 21.81 4.42 -8.43
N GLY A 347 21.84 4.20 -7.12
CA GLY A 347 20.67 3.88 -6.32
C GLY A 347 19.51 4.87 -6.47
N GLU A 348 19.75 6.20 -6.49
CA GLU A 348 18.67 7.19 -6.67
C GLU A 348 18.04 7.11 -8.06
N SER A 349 18.86 6.93 -9.10
CA SER A 349 18.36 6.75 -10.47
C SER A 349 17.59 5.45 -10.61
N TRP A 350 18.02 4.37 -9.93
CA TRP A 350 17.29 3.12 -9.90
C TRP A 350 15.91 3.29 -9.25
N LEU A 351 15.84 3.95 -8.09
CA LEU A 351 14.58 4.22 -7.41
C LEU A 351 13.63 5.03 -8.29
N GLY A 352 14.18 6.02 -9.02
CA GLY A 352 13.42 6.81 -9.98
C GLY A 352 12.93 6.01 -11.18
N LEU A 353 13.77 5.13 -11.77
CA LEU A 353 13.39 4.24 -12.87
C LEU A 353 12.31 3.25 -12.43
N TYR A 354 12.41 2.76 -11.20
CA TYR A 354 11.43 1.86 -10.61
C TYR A 354 10.06 2.55 -10.47
N ALA A 355 10.03 3.81 -10.00
CA ALA A 355 8.79 4.62 -9.96
C ALA A 355 8.21 4.87 -11.36
N LEU A 356 9.05 5.19 -12.35
CA LEU A 356 8.59 5.40 -13.73
C LEU A 356 8.07 4.10 -14.38
N ALA A 357 8.67 2.95 -14.06
CA ALA A 357 8.14 1.65 -14.47
C ALA A 357 6.74 1.39 -13.86
N ALA A 358 6.54 1.80 -12.61
CA ALA A 358 5.21 1.71 -11.97
C ALA A 358 4.19 2.65 -12.64
N VAL A 359 4.58 3.87 -13.02
CA VAL A 359 3.71 4.77 -13.82
C VAL A 359 3.31 4.11 -15.13
N LEU A 360 4.28 3.54 -15.86
CA LEU A 360 4.00 2.83 -17.11
C LEU A 360 3.02 1.67 -16.88
N ALA A 361 3.25 0.87 -15.83
CA ALA A 361 2.36 -0.24 -15.49
C ALA A 361 0.93 0.24 -15.18
N VAL A 362 0.78 1.36 -14.49
CA VAL A 362 -0.52 2.00 -14.23
C VAL A 362 -1.20 2.41 -15.53
N LEU A 363 -0.48 3.09 -16.41
CA LEU A 363 -1.04 3.55 -17.69
C LEU A 363 -1.47 2.38 -18.59
N VAL A 364 -0.61 1.37 -18.73
CA VAL A 364 -0.91 0.17 -19.53
C VAL A 364 -2.08 -0.62 -18.92
N SER A 365 -2.05 -0.86 -17.61
CA SER A 365 -3.12 -1.58 -16.94
C SER A 365 -4.45 -0.84 -17.00
N ALA A 366 -4.46 0.49 -16.84
CA ALA A 366 -5.68 1.29 -16.93
C ALA A 366 -6.24 1.33 -18.38
N ALA A 367 -5.35 1.36 -19.39
CA ALA A 367 -5.75 1.37 -20.78
C ALA A 367 -6.33 0.02 -21.24
N LEU A 368 -5.85 -1.09 -20.66
CA LEU A 368 -6.27 -2.45 -21.02
C LEU A 368 -7.36 -3.01 -20.09
N SER A 369 -7.56 -2.39 -18.92
CA SER A 369 -8.54 -2.87 -17.94
C SER A 369 -9.95 -2.56 -18.38
N PRO A 370 -10.89 -3.52 -18.31
CA PRO A 370 -12.31 -3.23 -18.46
C PRO A 370 -12.88 -2.45 -17.27
N ILE A 371 -12.12 -2.32 -16.17
CA ILE A 371 -12.59 -1.74 -14.91
C ILE A 371 -12.04 -0.33 -14.74
N ILE A 372 -12.90 0.60 -14.34
CA ILE A 372 -12.53 1.96 -13.96
C ILE A 372 -11.83 1.91 -12.59
N PHE A 373 -10.54 2.24 -12.55
CA PHE A 373 -9.77 2.20 -11.31
C PHE A 373 -10.26 3.24 -10.29
N ASN A 374 -10.40 2.78 -9.06
CA ASN A 374 -10.51 3.60 -7.86
C ASN A 374 -9.21 3.52 -7.06
N TYR A 375 -9.07 4.29 -5.99
CA TYR A 375 -7.85 4.35 -5.19
C TYR A 375 -7.44 2.96 -4.64
N TRP A 376 -8.37 2.16 -4.16
CA TRP A 376 -8.06 0.82 -3.62
C TRP A 376 -7.47 -0.14 -4.65
N HIS A 377 -7.80 0.01 -5.94
CA HIS A 377 -7.17 -0.78 -7.01
C HIS A 377 -5.69 -0.46 -7.19
N LEU A 378 -5.26 0.73 -6.77
CA LEU A 378 -3.90 1.21 -6.94
C LEU A 378 -3.06 1.14 -5.65
N MET A 379 -3.63 0.65 -4.52
CA MET A 379 -2.90 0.55 -3.24
C MET A 379 -1.62 -0.28 -3.34
N LEU A 380 -1.58 -1.27 -4.23
CA LEU A 380 -0.39 -2.09 -4.48
C LEU A 380 0.82 -1.25 -4.93
N ILE A 381 0.59 -0.13 -5.60
CA ILE A 381 1.66 0.75 -6.11
C ILE A 381 1.81 2.06 -5.33
N PHE A 382 1.02 2.24 -4.27
CA PHE A 382 1.06 3.44 -3.42
C PHE A 382 2.49 3.81 -2.98
N PRO A 383 3.34 2.88 -2.47
CA PRO A 383 4.68 3.24 -2.01
C PRO A 383 5.58 3.76 -3.14
N TYR A 384 5.37 3.30 -4.37
CA TYR A 384 6.17 3.71 -5.53
C TYR A 384 5.84 5.13 -5.99
N ALA A 385 4.59 5.56 -5.79
CA ALA A 385 4.17 6.93 -6.08
C ALA A 385 4.81 7.96 -5.13
N LEU A 386 5.33 7.52 -3.98
CA LEU A 386 6.06 8.36 -3.04
C LEU A 386 7.53 8.59 -3.43
N PHE A 387 8.14 7.71 -4.22
CA PHE A 387 9.55 7.81 -4.57
C PHE A 387 9.94 9.12 -5.31
N PRO A 388 9.16 9.62 -6.28
CA PRO A 388 9.45 10.92 -6.88
C PRO A 388 9.49 12.07 -5.85
N MET A 389 8.53 12.08 -4.92
CA MET A 389 8.47 13.07 -3.84
C MET A 389 9.65 12.92 -2.88
N LEU A 390 9.98 11.70 -2.48
CA LEU A 390 11.14 11.42 -1.64
C LEU A 390 12.43 11.95 -2.28
N LEU A 391 12.66 11.67 -3.57
CA LEU A 391 13.83 12.15 -4.30
C LEU A 391 13.87 13.69 -4.38
N LEU A 392 12.73 14.35 -4.58
CA LEU A 392 12.62 15.79 -4.53
C LEU A 392 13.00 16.35 -3.16
N LEU A 393 12.45 15.77 -2.08
CA LEU A 393 12.73 16.17 -0.70
C LEU A 393 14.20 15.93 -0.31
N VAL A 394 14.80 14.84 -0.78
CA VAL A 394 16.23 14.57 -0.60
C VAL A 394 17.09 15.67 -1.25
N ARG A 395 16.73 16.09 -2.47
CA ARG A 395 17.43 17.21 -3.13
C ARG A 395 17.28 18.53 -2.39
N TRP A 396 16.06 18.80 -1.88
CA TRP A 396 15.81 20.00 -1.09
C TRP A 396 16.54 19.97 0.26
N SER A 397 16.60 18.83 0.91
CA SER A 397 17.31 18.67 2.19
C SER A 397 18.83 18.88 2.04
N ARG A 398 19.41 18.54 0.89
CA ARG A 398 20.81 18.86 0.58
C ARG A 398 21.04 20.37 0.37
N ARG A 399 20.06 21.04 -0.21
CA ARG A 399 20.15 22.48 -0.51
C ARG A 399 19.80 23.36 0.68
N TYR A 400 18.91 22.90 1.54
CA TYR A 400 18.35 23.65 2.66
C TYR A 400 18.34 22.85 3.95
N PRO A 401 19.49 22.39 4.47
CA PRO A 401 19.55 21.48 5.60
C PRO A 401 18.93 22.05 6.90
N GLN A 402 18.96 23.35 7.08
CA GLN A 402 18.38 24.05 8.24
C GLN A 402 16.85 23.93 8.34
N TRP A 403 16.16 23.62 7.25
CA TRP A 403 14.70 23.49 7.22
C TRP A 403 14.21 22.05 7.42
N VAL A 404 15.12 21.07 7.31
CA VAL A 404 14.75 19.64 7.34
C VAL A 404 14.04 19.26 8.64
N GLY A 405 14.62 19.63 9.77
CA GLY A 405 14.04 19.33 11.09
C GLY A 405 12.66 19.97 11.29
N LYS A 406 12.51 21.23 10.89
CA LYS A 406 11.21 21.95 11.00
C LYS A 406 10.17 21.35 10.08
N GLY A 407 10.55 21.03 8.82
CA GLY A 407 9.66 20.38 7.87
C GLY A 407 9.22 18.97 8.31
N LEU A 408 10.17 18.18 8.83
CA LEU A 408 9.89 16.85 9.36
C LEU A 408 8.92 16.91 10.56
N LEU A 409 9.15 17.84 11.48
CA LEU A 409 8.27 18.05 12.64
C LEU A 409 6.85 18.46 12.20
N ALA A 410 6.76 19.48 11.34
CA ALA A 410 5.46 19.94 10.82
C ALA A 410 4.69 18.83 10.08
N ALA A 411 5.40 18.07 9.24
CA ALA A 411 4.84 16.93 8.52
C ALA A 411 4.36 15.82 9.48
N THR A 412 5.17 15.50 10.49
CA THR A 412 4.80 14.51 11.52
C THR A 412 3.55 14.95 12.27
N LEU A 413 3.51 16.18 12.77
CA LEU A 413 2.35 16.72 13.49
C LEU A 413 1.10 16.72 12.62
N PHE A 414 1.22 17.17 11.37
CA PHE A 414 0.12 17.17 10.42
C PHE A 414 -0.43 15.77 10.16
N CYS A 415 0.42 14.82 9.76
CA CYS A 415 0.01 13.45 9.50
C CYS A 415 -0.58 12.77 10.74
N THR A 416 0.00 13.00 11.93
CA THR A 416 -0.52 12.45 13.19
C THR A 416 -1.90 13.01 13.50
N ALA A 417 -2.09 14.33 13.42
CA ALA A 417 -3.40 14.96 13.66
C ALA A 417 -4.47 14.42 12.69
N VAL A 418 -4.13 14.30 11.39
CA VAL A 418 -5.04 13.73 10.39
C VAL A 418 -5.38 12.28 10.72
N ASN A 419 -4.39 11.47 11.09
CA ASN A 419 -4.61 10.06 11.44
C ASN A 419 -5.49 9.90 12.68
N LEU A 420 -5.23 10.65 13.74
CA LEU A 420 -6.02 10.58 14.98
C LEU A 420 -7.49 10.97 14.74
N ILE A 421 -7.72 12.04 14.00
CA ILE A 421 -9.09 12.50 13.67
C ILE A 421 -9.78 11.47 12.79
N ALA A 422 -9.15 11.03 11.70
CA ALA A 422 -9.74 10.09 10.75
C ALA A 422 -9.99 8.70 11.34
N ALA A 423 -9.15 8.24 12.28
CA ALA A 423 -9.34 6.96 12.97
C ALA A 423 -10.53 6.97 13.96
N CYS A 424 -10.98 8.17 14.37
CA CYS A 424 -12.07 8.32 15.35
C CYS A 424 -13.38 8.79 14.72
N ASP A 425 -13.31 9.41 13.54
CA ASP A 425 -14.48 10.05 12.93
C ASP A 425 -14.33 10.10 11.40
N SER A 426 -14.69 9.00 10.74
CA SER A 426 -14.78 8.93 9.28
C SER A 426 -15.73 7.81 8.85
N THR A 427 -15.97 7.66 7.55
CA THR A 427 -16.94 6.67 7.01
C THR A 427 -16.63 5.23 7.42
N LYS A 428 -15.35 4.90 7.61
CA LYS A 428 -14.91 3.53 7.88
C LYS A 428 -14.48 3.32 9.34
N PHE A 429 -14.38 4.40 10.11
CA PHE A 429 -13.81 4.37 11.46
C PHE A 429 -14.56 5.27 12.41
N SER A 430 -14.88 4.75 13.59
CA SER A 430 -15.53 5.51 14.66
C SER A 430 -14.97 5.09 16.01
N TYR A 431 -14.74 6.05 16.91
CA TYR A 431 -14.35 5.76 18.30
C TYR A 431 -15.45 5.03 19.08
N GLN A 432 -16.69 5.05 18.57
CA GLN A 432 -17.82 4.32 19.13
C GLN A 432 -17.93 2.89 18.57
N ALA A 433 -17.08 2.50 17.63
CA ALA A 433 -17.11 1.17 17.07
C ALA A 433 -16.65 0.15 18.12
N ASP A 434 -17.53 -0.75 18.48
CA ASP A 434 -17.16 -1.98 19.19
C ASP A 434 -16.96 -3.10 18.17
N TYR A 435 -15.72 -3.19 17.67
CA TYR A 435 -15.36 -4.17 16.64
C TYR A 435 -15.68 -5.60 17.06
N LYS A 436 -15.42 -5.96 18.32
CA LYS A 436 -15.69 -7.32 18.83
C LYS A 436 -17.18 -7.64 18.75
N THR A 437 -18.03 -6.77 19.24
CA THR A 437 -19.48 -6.93 19.19
C THR A 437 -19.97 -7.01 17.73
N GLN A 438 -19.51 -6.13 16.84
CA GLN A 438 -19.88 -6.18 15.43
C GLN A 438 -19.52 -7.53 14.76
N VAL A 439 -18.33 -8.08 15.06
CA VAL A 439 -17.91 -9.39 14.53
C VAL A 439 -18.79 -10.51 15.08
N LEU A 440 -19.06 -10.50 16.39
CA LEU A 440 -19.89 -11.54 17.02
C LEU A 440 -21.33 -11.54 16.51
N GLU A 441 -21.94 -10.36 16.36
CA GLU A 441 -23.27 -10.18 15.78
C GLU A 441 -23.29 -10.71 14.34
N TYR A 442 -22.31 -10.31 13.51
CA TYR A 442 -22.19 -10.79 12.14
C TYR A 442 -22.06 -12.31 12.05
N LEU A 443 -21.22 -12.93 12.88
CA LEU A 443 -21.04 -14.39 12.89
C LEU A 443 -22.29 -15.11 13.36
N HIS A 444 -23.02 -14.55 14.31
CA HIS A 444 -24.31 -15.09 14.76
C HIS A 444 -25.34 -15.05 13.64
N GLU A 445 -25.44 -13.95 12.91
CA GLU A 445 -26.32 -13.83 11.73
C GLU A 445 -25.97 -14.87 10.66
N MET A 446 -24.67 -15.13 10.46
CA MET A 446 -24.19 -16.15 9.53
C MET A 446 -24.25 -17.57 10.10
N LYS A 447 -24.78 -17.77 11.33
CA LYS A 447 -24.86 -19.05 12.04
C LYS A 447 -23.50 -19.72 12.25
N LEU A 448 -22.42 -18.97 12.26
CA LEU A 448 -21.11 -19.42 12.67
C LEU A 448 -20.98 -19.20 14.19
N GLN A 449 -20.69 -20.28 14.93
CA GLN A 449 -20.49 -20.18 16.38
C GLN A 449 -18.99 -20.13 16.66
N PRO A 450 -18.41 -18.95 16.93
CA PRO A 450 -17.05 -18.87 17.40
C PRO A 450 -16.96 -19.57 18.77
N LYS A 451 -15.86 -20.28 19.02
CA LYS A 451 -15.54 -20.88 20.31
C LYS A 451 -15.03 -19.81 21.31
N LEU A 452 -15.57 -18.60 21.25
CA LEU A 452 -15.14 -17.46 22.06
C LEU A 452 -15.60 -17.53 23.50
#